data_29a4fc66b792f0bf2d5bcfe7061678a2
#
_entry.id   29a4fc66b792f0bf2d5bcfe7061678a2
#
_cell.length_a   1.000
_cell.length_b   1.000
_cell.length_c   1.000
_cell.angle_alpha   90.00
_cell.angle_beta   90.00
_cell.angle_gamma   90.00
#
_symmetry.space_group_name_H-M   'P 1'
#
loop_
_entity.id
_entity.type
_entity.pdbx_description
1 polymer ?
#
loop_
_entity_poly.entity_id
_entity_poly.type
_entity_poly.pdbx_seq_one_letter_code
_entity_poly.pdbx_strand_id
1 'polypeptide(L)'
;MKTINRLASFIKADHRYVYLGTSVIAALGLAFSQRNPTPLSFLAPTGVFQDCLWAILWAWLVVSAAALVTKLMHWNDYRETSPFASERCRRGARLGSYVVVAIAAVFFIDRCVMSFIDLVQVSIVSDSNPSDFLSSLVYMTYKSGDFFIRGIEITIALATFGTVIAFFLALLFVFLRIQTFDRVDNDLVRFVKSIGRGFATVYSTIVRGTPMMVQGLLIYYAGFTVLRGMGFETAQANQIWSTFTAGLVTISLNSTAYMMEVLRGGIESIDSGQAEAARSLGLSQWQAMRKVVFPQGIKNAIPALTNELIINIKDSSVLSVIGVFDLMYATTTVAGVYYRQMEVYCVALVVYLILTLVASRLLEAFGKKLGAEAPATLPSSN
;
A
#
# COMPACT_ATOMS: atom_id res chain seq x y z
N MET A 1 3.38 -17.45 -11.55
CA MET A 1 3.92 -18.36 -12.60
C MET A 1 2.89 -19.31 -13.21
N LYS A 2 2.02 -20.02 -12.45
CA LYS A 2 0.99 -20.93 -13.01
C LYS A 2 0.00 -20.24 -13.97
N THR A 3 -0.43 -19.02 -13.68
CA THR A 3 -1.41 -18.28 -14.51
C THR A 3 -0.80 -17.83 -15.84
N ILE A 4 0.45 -17.38 -15.85
CA ILE A 4 1.17 -16.97 -17.08
C ILE A 4 1.40 -18.17 -17.99
N ASN A 5 1.73 -19.31 -17.42
CA ASN A 5 1.91 -20.56 -18.20
C ASN A 5 0.59 -21.08 -18.77
N ARG A 6 -0.55 -20.92 -18.06
CA ARG A 6 -1.88 -21.23 -18.58
C ARG A 6 -2.29 -20.30 -19.73
N LEU A 7 -2.04 -18.99 -19.59
CA LEU A 7 -2.30 -18.01 -20.65
C LEU A 7 -1.44 -18.30 -21.89
N ALA A 8 -0.15 -18.57 -21.69
CA ALA A 8 0.77 -18.93 -22.78
C ALA A 8 0.36 -20.23 -23.49
N SER A 9 -0.09 -21.25 -22.75
CA SER A 9 -0.59 -22.49 -23.33
C SER A 9 -1.89 -22.28 -24.11
N PHE A 10 -2.80 -21.44 -23.60
CA PHE A 10 -4.05 -21.08 -24.25
C PHE A 10 -3.82 -20.31 -25.55
N ILE A 11 -2.94 -19.29 -25.54
CA ILE A 11 -2.55 -18.53 -26.73
C ILE A 11 -1.86 -19.42 -27.76
N LYS A 12 -1.07 -20.41 -27.31
CA LYS A 12 -0.44 -21.40 -28.20
C LYS A 12 -1.45 -22.36 -28.82
N ALA A 13 -2.53 -22.67 -28.12
CA ALA A 13 -3.54 -23.66 -28.57
C ALA A 13 -4.52 -23.06 -29.58
N ASP A 14 -4.87 -21.79 -29.48
CA ASP A 14 -5.87 -21.17 -30.35
C ASP A 14 -5.35 -19.92 -31.09
N HIS A 15 -5.08 -20.09 -32.39
CA HIS A 15 -4.56 -19.01 -33.26
C HIS A 15 -5.52 -17.81 -33.43
N ARG A 16 -6.80 -17.93 -33.12
CA ARG A 16 -7.79 -16.84 -33.21
C ARG A 16 -7.45 -15.70 -32.22
N TYR A 17 -6.93 -16.07 -31.04
CA TYR A 17 -6.54 -15.08 -30.04
C TYR A 17 -5.23 -14.37 -30.39
N VAL A 18 -4.35 -15.00 -31.17
CA VAL A 18 -3.12 -14.38 -31.68
C VAL A 18 -3.47 -13.19 -32.58
N TYR A 19 -4.42 -13.35 -33.51
CA TYR A 19 -4.84 -12.24 -34.38
C TYR A 19 -5.61 -11.16 -33.61
N LEU A 20 -6.57 -11.53 -32.76
CA LEU A 20 -7.37 -10.56 -32.02
C LEU A 20 -6.52 -9.76 -31.01
N GLY A 21 -5.72 -10.43 -30.20
CA GLY A 21 -4.89 -9.77 -29.17
C GLY A 21 -3.80 -8.90 -29.77
N THR A 22 -3.13 -9.39 -30.82
CA THR A 22 -2.03 -8.63 -31.46
C THR A 22 -2.54 -7.54 -32.40
N SER A 23 -3.77 -7.59 -32.89
CA SER A 23 -4.36 -6.47 -33.64
C SER A 23 -4.60 -5.25 -32.71
N VAL A 24 -4.99 -5.45 -31.47
CA VAL A 24 -5.10 -4.39 -30.48
C VAL A 24 -3.71 -3.79 -30.20
N ILE A 25 -2.69 -4.63 -30.05
CA ILE A 25 -1.29 -4.17 -29.85
C ILE A 25 -0.79 -3.41 -31.08
N ALA A 26 -1.09 -3.86 -32.30
CA ALA A 26 -0.74 -3.14 -33.53
C ALA A 26 -1.42 -1.77 -33.62
N ALA A 27 -2.72 -1.68 -33.24
CA ALA A 27 -3.44 -0.41 -33.19
C ALA A 27 -2.84 0.54 -32.15
N LEU A 28 -2.45 0.03 -30.97
CA LEU A 28 -1.73 0.82 -29.96
C LEU A 28 -0.35 1.29 -30.47
N GLY A 29 0.41 0.42 -31.15
CA GLY A 29 1.67 0.78 -31.76
C GLY A 29 1.51 1.90 -32.80
N LEU A 30 0.47 1.86 -33.63
CA LEU A 30 0.13 2.92 -34.57
C LEU A 30 -0.28 4.21 -33.84
N ALA A 31 -1.06 4.12 -32.78
CA ALA A 31 -1.43 5.30 -31.98
C ALA A 31 -0.19 5.96 -31.34
N PHE A 32 0.78 5.17 -30.86
CA PHE A 32 2.04 5.71 -30.35
C PHE A 32 2.86 6.36 -31.47
N SER A 33 2.91 5.77 -32.66
CA SER A 33 3.69 6.32 -33.80
C SER A 33 3.20 7.69 -34.24
N GLN A 34 1.92 8.05 -34.01
CA GLN A 34 1.34 9.35 -34.34
C GLN A 34 1.71 10.46 -33.35
N ARG A 35 2.26 10.13 -32.18
CA ARG A 35 2.72 11.15 -31.24
C ARG A 35 3.94 11.88 -31.78
N ASN A 36 4.00 13.18 -31.52
CA ASN A 36 5.13 14.01 -31.89
C ASN A 36 6.44 13.47 -31.27
N PRO A 37 7.52 13.34 -32.06
CA PRO A 37 8.80 12.94 -31.54
C PRO A 37 9.39 14.04 -30.64
N THR A 38 10.11 13.63 -29.60
CA THR A 38 10.91 14.52 -28.76
C THR A 38 12.36 14.57 -29.26
N PRO A 39 13.20 15.51 -28.79
CA PRO A 39 14.60 15.56 -29.11
C PRO A 39 15.39 14.27 -28.86
N LEU A 40 14.91 13.46 -27.87
CA LEU A 40 15.51 12.17 -27.52
C LEU A 40 14.99 10.99 -28.36
N SER A 41 14.11 11.22 -29.34
CA SER A 41 13.57 10.16 -30.20
C SER A 41 14.71 9.57 -31.06
N PHE A 42 14.87 8.24 -30.99
CA PHE A 42 15.84 7.51 -31.83
C PHE A 42 15.24 7.05 -33.16
N LEU A 43 13.92 7.04 -33.31
CA LEU A 43 13.23 6.71 -34.55
C LEU A 43 13.06 7.92 -35.47
N ALA A 44 12.89 9.12 -34.93
CA ALA A 44 12.67 10.32 -35.73
C ALA A 44 13.78 10.57 -36.80
N PRO A 45 15.09 10.35 -36.53
CA PRO A 45 16.14 10.54 -37.54
C PRO A 45 16.10 9.46 -38.62
N THR A 46 15.42 8.32 -38.42
CA THR A 46 15.50 7.17 -39.31
C THR A 46 14.41 7.12 -40.37
N GLY A 47 13.56 8.14 -40.49
CA GLY A 47 12.48 8.31 -41.47
C GLY A 47 11.95 7.06 -42.18
N VAL A 48 12.69 6.58 -43.19
CA VAL A 48 12.30 5.39 -43.97
C VAL A 48 12.12 4.13 -43.12
N PHE A 49 12.96 3.94 -42.09
CA PHE A 49 12.83 2.79 -41.21
C PHE A 49 11.56 2.87 -40.34
N GLN A 50 11.24 4.03 -39.85
CA GLN A 50 9.97 4.28 -39.12
C GLN A 50 8.77 3.99 -40.01
N ASP A 51 8.80 4.43 -41.28
CA ASP A 51 7.72 4.17 -42.23
C ASP A 51 7.56 2.68 -42.57
N CYS A 52 8.66 1.94 -42.64
CA CYS A 52 8.62 0.48 -42.77
C CYS A 52 7.96 -0.20 -41.58
N LEU A 53 8.33 0.20 -40.35
CA LEU A 53 7.70 -0.34 -39.14
C LEU A 53 6.19 -0.02 -39.08
N TRP A 54 5.81 1.20 -39.46
CA TRP A 54 4.45 1.64 -39.57
C TRP A 54 3.64 0.83 -40.61
N ALA A 55 4.22 0.59 -41.80
CA ALA A 55 3.62 -0.22 -42.85
C ALA A 55 3.40 -1.68 -42.41
N ILE A 56 4.32 -2.27 -41.64
CA ILE A 56 4.17 -3.63 -41.08
C ILE A 56 2.99 -3.70 -40.12
N LEU A 57 2.79 -2.70 -39.24
CA LEU A 57 1.64 -2.66 -38.34
C LEU A 57 0.31 -2.57 -39.10
N TRP A 58 0.24 -1.73 -40.15
CA TRP A 58 -0.95 -1.64 -41.01
C TRP A 58 -1.21 -2.94 -41.77
N ALA A 59 -0.18 -3.54 -42.37
CA ALA A 59 -0.31 -4.85 -43.03
C ALA A 59 -0.86 -5.92 -42.09
N TRP A 60 -0.40 -5.93 -40.82
CA TRP A 60 -0.91 -6.84 -39.80
C TRP A 60 -2.38 -6.61 -39.49
N LEU A 61 -2.83 -5.36 -39.39
CA LEU A 61 -4.25 -5.03 -39.19
C LEU A 61 -5.11 -5.51 -40.35
N VAL A 62 -4.65 -5.32 -41.59
CA VAL A 62 -5.36 -5.81 -42.78
C VAL A 62 -5.47 -7.33 -42.75
N VAL A 63 -4.37 -8.04 -42.47
CA VAL A 63 -4.38 -9.52 -42.35
C VAL A 63 -5.30 -9.98 -41.20
N SER A 64 -5.28 -9.29 -40.07
CA SER A 64 -6.14 -9.59 -38.93
C SER A 64 -7.62 -9.35 -39.23
N ALA A 65 -7.95 -8.28 -39.96
CA ALA A 65 -9.29 -7.98 -40.42
C ALA A 65 -9.79 -9.05 -41.40
N ALA A 66 -8.95 -9.45 -42.38
CA ALA A 66 -9.27 -10.53 -43.31
C ALA A 66 -9.52 -11.86 -42.58
N ALA A 67 -8.70 -12.20 -41.58
CA ALA A 67 -8.89 -13.38 -40.75
C ALA A 67 -10.17 -13.33 -39.93
N LEU A 68 -10.56 -12.15 -39.44
CA LEU A 68 -11.82 -11.97 -38.71
C LEU A 68 -13.02 -12.10 -39.63
N VAL A 69 -13.00 -11.47 -40.81
CA VAL A 69 -14.08 -11.57 -41.82
C VAL A 69 -14.28 -13.02 -42.27
N THR A 70 -13.21 -13.75 -42.61
CA THR A 70 -13.30 -15.17 -42.95
C THR A 70 -13.87 -16.02 -41.79
N LYS A 71 -13.56 -15.67 -40.55
CA LYS A 71 -14.14 -16.34 -39.36
C LYS A 71 -15.62 -16.05 -39.20
N LEU A 72 -16.07 -14.83 -39.46
CA LEU A 72 -17.50 -14.47 -39.40
C LEU A 72 -18.31 -15.13 -40.51
N MET A 73 -17.76 -15.22 -41.72
CA MET A 73 -18.41 -15.86 -42.88
C MET A 73 -18.52 -17.37 -42.73
N HIS A 74 -17.53 -18.02 -42.12
CA HIS A 74 -17.44 -19.48 -41.98
C HIS A 74 -17.41 -19.88 -40.49
N TRP A 75 -18.38 -19.44 -39.71
CA TRP A 75 -18.35 -19.59 -38.26
C TRP A 75 -18.26 -21.04 -37.78
N ASN A 76 -19.01 -21.95 -38.45
CA ASN A 76 -19.05 -23.37 -38.09
C ASN A 76 -17.91 -24.17 -38.72
N ASP A 77 -17.53 -23.87 -39.96
CA ASP A 77 -16.61 -24.67 -40.78
C ASP A 77 -15.23 -24.02 -40.96
N TYR A 78 -14.92 -23.03 -40.07
CA TYR A 78 -13.68 -22.23 -40.17
C TYR A 78 -12.40 -23.07 -40.24
N ARG A 79 -12.35 -24.20 -39.52
CA ARG A 79 -11.15 -25.05 -39.47
C ARG A 79 -10.87 -25.77 -40.79
N GLU A 80 -11.89 -26.06 -41.55
CA GLU A 80 -11.79 -26.81 -42.81
C GLU A 80 -11.67 -25.89 -44.01
N THR A 81 -12.32 -24.72 -43.97
CA THR A 81 -12.46 -23.83 -45.13
C THR A 81 -11.46 -22.67 -45.11
N SER A 82 -10.99 -22.23 -43.95
CA SER A 82 -10.13 -21.04 -43.86
C SER A 82 -8.65 -21.35 -44.12
N PRO A 83 -7.98 -20.64 -45.03
CA PRO A 83 -6.55 -20.77 -45.25
C PRO A 83 -5.74 -20.36 -43.98
N PHE A 84 -6.32 -19.52 -43.12
CA PHE A 84 -5.68 -19.11 -41.84
C PHE A 84 -5.68 -20.24 -40.78
N ALA A 85 -6.44 -21.31 -40.99
CA ALA A 85 -6.45 -22.45 -40.08
C ALA A 85 -5.29 -23.43 -40.33
N SER A 86 -4.57 -23.32 -41.45
CA SER A 86 -3.45 -24.21 -41.79
C SER A 86 -2.28 -24.08 -40.81
N GLU A 87 -1.52 -25.16 -40.59
CA GLU A 87 -0.36 -25.14 -39.67
C GLU A 87 0.74 -24.16 -40.10
N ARG A 88 0.94 -23.96 -41.40
CA ARG A 88 1.91 -22.98 -41.90
C ARG A 88 1.50 -21.57 -41.58
N CYS A 89 0.23 -21.21 -41.81
CA CYS A 89 -0.30 -19.89 -41.44
C CYS A 89 -0.27 -19.66 -39.91
N ARG A 90 -0.54 -20.68 -39.10
CA ARG A 90 -0.45 -20.61 -37.64
C ARG A 90 0.98 -20.34 -37.16
N ARG A 91 1.99 -20.95 -37.76
CA ARG A 91 3.41 -20.65 -37.44
C ARG A 91 3.79 -19.23 -37.87
N GLY A 92 3.40 -18.82 -39.08
CA GLY A 92 3.60 -17.46 -39.58
C GLY A 92 2.90 -16.41 -38.72
N ALA A 93 1.65 -16.64 -38.33
CA ALA A 93 0.90 -15.75 -37.44
C ALA A 93 1.55 -15.60 -36.08
N ARG A 94 2.12 -16.66 -35.53
CA ARG A 94 2.86 -16.62 -34.25
C ARG A 94 4.13 -15.80 -34.36
N LEU A 95 4.90 -16.00 -35.44
CA LEU A 95 6.11 -15.22 -35.68
C LEU A 95 5.79 -13.75 -35.95
N GLY A 96 4.77 -13.48 -36.79
CA GLY A 96 4.28 -12.13 -37.05
C GLY A 96 3.77 -11.43 -35.80
N SER A 97 3.10 -12.13 -34.90
CA SER A 97 2.63 -11.55 -33.62
C SER A 97 3.78 -11.09 -32.74
N TYR A 98 4.90 -11.83 -32.67
CA TYR A 98 6.08 -11.39 -31.93
C TYR A 98 6.73 -10.15 -32.57
N VAL A 99 6.78 -10.10 -33.91
CA VAL A 99 7.28 -8.93 -34.63
C VAL A 99 6.41 -7.71 -34.36
N VAL A 100 5.10 -7.85 -34.40
CA VAL A 100 4.14 -6.77 -34.10
C VAL A 100 4.30 -6.27 -32.66
N VAL A 101 4.42 -7.17 -31.69
CA VAL A 101 4.66 -6.79 -30.29
C VAL A 101 5.99 -6.06 -30.14
N ALA A 102 7.06 -6.53 -30.80
CA ALA A 102 8.35 -5.88 -30.77
C ALA A 102 8.29 -4.47 -31.38
N ILE A 103 7.63 -4.30 -32.53
CA ILE A 103 7.46 -2.99 -33.19
C ILE A 103 6.63 -2.04 -32.30
N ALA A 104 5.52 -2.51 -31.74
CA ALA A 104 4.70 -1.70 -30.85
C ALA A 104 5.48 -1.29 -29.59
N ALA A 105 6.31 -2.19 -29.04
CA ALA A 105 7.19 -1.88 -27.93
C ALA A 105 8.25 -0.83 -28.29
N VAL A 106 8.83 -0.92 -29.49
CA VAL A 106 9.80 0.08 -30.01
C VAL A 106 9.13 1.46 -30.10
N PHE A 107 7.93 1.56 -30.70
CA PHE A 107 7.18 2.84 -30.72
C PHE A 107 6.82 3.33 -29.31
N PHE A 108 6.42 2.43 -28.42
CA PHE A 108 6.13 2.80 -27.04
C PHE A 108 7.36 3.39 -26.34
N ILE A 109 8.52 2.73 -26.48
CA ILE A 109 9.77 3.22 -25.90
C ILE A 109 10.13 4.58 -26.49
N ASP A 110 10.12 4.70 -27.83
CA ASP A 110 10.52 5.93 -28.51
C ASP A 110 9.59 7.13 -28.22
N ARG A 111 8.27 6.90 -28.23
CA ARG A 111 7.28 7.98 -28.13
C ARG A 111 6.76 8.24 -26.73
N CYS A 112 6.82 7.26 -25.83
CA CYS A 112 6.32 7.41 -24.47
C CYS A 112 7.47 7.48 -23.46
N VAL A 113 8.40 6.51 -23.49
CA VAL A 113 9.49 6.47 -22.51
C VAL A 113 10.48 7.60 -22.76
N MET A 114 10.95 7.78 -24.02
CA MET A 114 11.88 8.87 -24.33
C MET A 114 11.25 10.25 -24.13
N SER A 115 9.96 10.40 -24.45
CA SER A 115 9.22 11.62 -24.16
C SER A 115 9.11 11.91 -22.66
N PHE A 116 8.92 10.88 -21.85
CA PHE A 116 8.91 11.03 -20.39
C PHE A 116 10.29 11.40 -19.83
N ILE A 117 11.36 10.80 -20.35
CA ILE A 117 12.75 11.14 -19.97
C ILE A 117 13.06 12.60 -20.33
N ASP A 118 12.71 13.03 -21.53
CA ASP A 118 12.89 14.41 -21.98
C ASP A 118 12.12 15.40 -21.09
N LEU A 119 10.85 15.09 -20.80
CA LEU A 119 10.03 15.86 -19.86
C LEU A 119 10.69 15.99 -18.48
N VAL A 120 11.23 14.90 -17.95
CA VAL A 120 11.93 14.91 -16.66
C VAL A 120 13.18 15.79 -16.72
N GLN A 121 14.01 15.64 -17.75
CA GLN A 121 15.23 16.43 -17.91
C GLN A 121 14.94 17.93 -18.03
N VAL A 122 13.99 18.30 -18.89
CA VAL A 122 13.59 19.70 -19.10
C VAL A 122 12.99 20.29 -17.82
N SER A 123 12.15 19.52 -17.11
CA SER A 123 11.50 20.00 -15.87
C SER A 123 12.49 20.25 -14.75
N ILE A 124 13.49 19.37 -14.58
CA ILE A 124 14.52 19.51 -13.53
C ILE A 124 15.40 20.75 -13.74
N VAL A 125 15.73 21.04 -15.00
CA VAL A 125 16.61 22.17 -15.36
C VAL A 125 15.85 23.49 -15.45
N SER A 126 14.52 23.46 -15.52
CA SER A 126 13.69 24.68 -15.62
C SER A 126 13.92 25.63 -14.44
N ASP A 127 14.00 26.92 -14.74
CA ASP A 127 14.12 27.99 -13.72
C ASP A 127 12.78 28.34 -13.05
N SER A 128 11.68 28.04 -13.71
CA SER A 128 10.34 28.32 -13.21
C SER A 128 9.44 27.10 -13.30
N ASN A 129 8.38 27.07 -12.46
CA ASN A 129 7.44 25.96 -12.48
C ASN A 129 6.68 25.91 -13.82
N PRO A 130 6.77 24.82 -14.60
CA PRO A 130 6.06 24.67 -15.86
C PRO A 130 4.53 24.69 -15.67
N SER A 131 3.81 25.11 -16.70
CA SER A 131 2.33 25.15 -16.66
C SER A 131 1.68 23.77 -16.82
N ASP A 132 2.37 22.86 -17.50
CA ASP A 132 1.90 21.50 -17.75
C ASP A 132 1.91 20.64 -16.47
N PHE A 133 0.87 19.81 -16.31
CA PHE A 133 0.66 19.00 -15.10
C PHE A 133 1.83 18.10 -14.78
N LEU A 134 2.29 17.27 -15.74
CA LEU A 134 3.36 16.30 -15.50
C LEU A 134 4.71 16.98 -15.28
N SER A 135 5.01 18.01 -16.07
CA SER A 135 6.25 18.77 -15.92
C SER A 135 6.30 19.51 -14.58
N SER A 136 5.19 20.11 -14.17
CA SER A 136 5.05 20.78 -12.86
C SER A 136 5.20 19.79 -11.71
N LEU A 137 4.61 18.59 -11.82
CA LEU A 137 4.72 17.53 -10.82
C LEU A 137 6.20 17.11 -10.64
N VAL A 138 6.93 16.87 -11.72
CA VAL A 138 8.36 16.51 -11.68
C VAL A 138 9.18 17.66 -11.10
N TYR A 139 8.95 18.88 -11.56
CA TYR A 139 9.64 20.08 -11.08
C TYR A 139 9.49 20.25 -9.57
N MET A 140 8.27 20.24 -9.06
CA MET A 140 7.99 20.44 -7.63
C MET A 140 8.56 19.30 -6.78
N THR A 141 8.43 18.05 -7.24
CA THR A 141 8.99 16.89 -6.54
C THR A 141 10.50 17.00 -6.42
N TYR A 142 11.19 17.43 -7.48
CA TYR A 142 12.64 17.59 -7.47
C TYR A 142 13.09 18.78 -6.62
N LYS A 143 12.51 19.96 -6.84
CA LYS A 143 12.88 21.20 -6.11
C LYS A 143 12.54 21.16 -4.62
N SER A 144 11.51 20.42 -4.23
CA SER A 144 11.08 20.25 -2.85
C SER A 144 11.46 18.87 -2.26
N GLY A 145 12.42 18.17 -2.88
CA GLY A 145 12.83 16.82 -2.50
C GLY A 145 13.19 16.70 -1.02
N ASP A 146 13.95 17.65 -0.48
CA ASP A 146 14.37 17.67 0.93
C ASP A 146 13.16 17.74 1.89
N PHE A 147 12.12 18.49 1.52
CA PHE A 147 10.88 18.56 2.31
C PHE A 147 10.17 17.21 2.34
N PHE A 148 10.06 16.54 1.18
CA PHE A 148 9.44 15.23 1.12
C PHE A 148 10.25 14.16 1.85
N ILE A 149 11.58 14.15 1.69
CA ILE A 149 12.47 13.19 2.37
C ILE A 149 12.32 13.34 3.90
N ARG A 150 12.41 14.55 4.41
CA ARG A 150 12.23 14.83 5.84
C ARG A 150 10.82 14.44 6.32
N GLY A 151 9.79 14.71 5.52
CA GLY A 151 8.43 14.30 5.83
C GLY A 151 8.27 12.78 5.89
N ILE A 152 8.91 12.05 4.98
CA ILE A 152 8.95 10.57 4.97
C ILE A 152 9.65 10.04 6.24
N GLU A 153 10.81 10.60 6.60
CA GLU A 153 11.56 10.20 7.80
C GLU A 153 10.72 10.34 9.07
N ILE A 154 10.05 11.47 9.23
CA ILE A 154 9.18 11.72 10.39
C ILE A 154 7.94 10.81 10.38
N THR A 155 7.34 10.59 9.22
CA THR A 155 6.21 9.63 9.06
C THR A 155 6.63 8.23 9.51
N ILE A 156 7.77 7.73 9.03
CA ILE A 156 8.29 6.40 9.40
C ILE A 156 8.63 6.36 10.89
N ALA A 157 9.26 7.41 11.42
CA ALA A 157 9.61 7.48 12.84
C ALA A 157 8.37 7.45 13.73
N LEU A 158 7.35 8.28 13.44
CA LEU A 158 6.09 8.29 14.19
C LEU A 158 5.38 6.94 14.13
N ALA A 159 5.24 6.37 12.94
CA ALA A 159 4.58 5.08 12.76
C ALA A 159 5.33 3.97 13.51
N THR A 160 6.65 3.92 13.40
CA THR A 160 7.45 2.85 14.02
C THR A 160 7.48 2.98 15.55
N PHE A 161 7.89 4.14 16.07
CA PHE A 161 7.98 4.33 17.51
C PHE A 161 6.60 4.32 18.16
N GLY A 162 5.58 4.91 17.51
CA GLY A 162 4.20 4.88 17.98
C GLY A 162 3.66 3.46 18.08
N THR A 163 3.88 2.63 17.05
CA THR A 163 3.46 1.22 17.06
C THR A 163 4.17 0.41 18.14
N VAL A 164 5.48 0.60 18.32
CA VAL A 164 6.25 -0.10 19.36
C VAL A 164 5.76 0.28 20.75
N ILE A 165 5.59 1.56 21.04
CA ILE A 165 5.08 2.02 22.33
C ILE A 165 3.65 1.50 22.55
N ALA A 166 2.79 1.60 21.54
CA ALA A 166 1.42 1.10 21.58
C ALA A 166 1.37 -0.40 21.87
N PHE A 167 2.26 -1.20 21.29
CA PHE A 167 2.31 -2.63 21.52
C PHE A 167 2.57 -2.97 22.99
N PHE A 168 3.56 -2.34 23.62
CA PHE A 168 3.87 -2.58 25.04
C PHE A 168 2.75 -2.10 25.96
N LEU A 169 2.15 -0.95 25.67
CA LEU A 169 1.00 -0.46 26.42
C LEU A 169 -0.23 -1.37 26.23
N ALA A 170 -0.46 -1.86 25.02
CA ALA A 170 -1.55 -2.79 24.73
C ALA A 170 -1.39 -4.12 25.45
N LEU A 171 -0.15 -4.64 25.56
CA LEU A 171 0.15 -5.81 26.37
C LEU A 171 -0.22 -5.59 27.85
N LEU A 172 0.10 -4.42 28.41
CA LEU A 172 -0.27 -4.08 29.78
C LEU A 172 -1.79 -3.99 29.93
N PHE A 173 -2.46 -3.29 29.01
CA PHE A 173 -3.90 -3.03 29.12
C PHE A 173 -4.75 -4.25 28.79
N VAL A 174 -4.29 -5.18 27.93
CA VAL A 174 -5.02 -6.42 27.69
C VAL A 174 -5.08 -7.29 28.95
N PHE A 175 -4.01 -7.32 29.76
CA PHE A 175 -4.07 -8.01 31.05
C PHE A 175 -5.09 -7.42 32.02
N LEU A 176 -5.27 -6.11 32.01
CA LEU A 176 -6.35 -5.48 32.79
C LEU A 176 -7.73 -5.84 32.23
N ARG A 177 -7.85 -5.89 30.90
CA ARG A 177 -9.10 -6.12 30.18
C ARG A 177 -9.64 -7.54 30.32
N ILE A 178 -8.76 -8.58 30.30
CA ILE A 178 -9.13 -10.00 30.32
C ILE A 178 -9.28 -10.57 31.74
N GLN A 179 -9.17 -9.74 32.80
CA GLN A 179 -9.29 -10.22 34.18
C GLN A 179 -10.66 -10.88 34.41
N THR A 180 -10.60 -12.09 34.97
CA THR A 180 -11.76 -12.85 35.45
C THR A 180 -11.71 -12.97 36.96
N PHE A 181 -12.90 -13.13 37.60
CA PHE A 181 -13.00 -13.29 39.04
C PHE A 181 -12.85 -14.77 39.39
N ASP A 182 -11.92 -15.08 40.29
CA ASP A 182 -11.74 -16.42 40.82
C ASP A 182 -12.51 -16.58 42.16
N ARG A 183 -12.89 -17.83 42.50
CA ARG A 183 -13.52 -18.11 43.78
C ARG A 183 -12.60 -17.83 44.97
N VAL A 184 -11.28 -17.90 44.74
CA VAL A 184 -10.22 -17.69 45.74
C VAL A 184 -9.88 -16.19 45.91
N ASP A 185 -10.37 -15.31 45.03
CA ASP A 185 -10.11 -13.88 45.12
C ASP A 185 -10.78 -13.26 46.33
N ASN A 186 -10.02 -12.57 47.15
CA ASN A 186 -10.57 -11.74 48.24
C ASN A 186 -11.21 -10.46 47.66
N ASP A 187 -11.97 -9.76 48.49
CA ASP A 187 -12.75 -8.57 48.07
C ASP A 187 -11.85 -7.46 47.51
N LEU A 188 -10.63 -7.27 48.05
CA LEU A 188 -9.67 -6.28 47.58
C LEU A 188 -9.18 -6.62 46.18
N VAL A 189 -8.81 -7.90 45.93
CA VAL A 189 -8.37 -8.35 44.60
C VAL A 189 -9.47 -8.21 43.55
N ARG A 190 -10.71 -8.59 43.93
CA ARG A 190 -11.91 -8.40 43.07
C ARG A 190 -12.13 -6.94 42.72
N PHE A 191 -11.99 -6.05 43.71
CA PHE A 191 -12.12 -4.61 43.50
C PHE A 191 -11.09 -4.06 42.57
N VAL A 192 -9.80 -4.41 42.77
CA VAL A 192 -8.69 -3.97 41.88
C VAL A 192 -8.88 -4.50 40.46
N LYS A 193 -9.23 -5.78 40.29
CA LYS A 193 -9.54 -6.37 38.98
C LYS A 193 -10.70 -5.65 38.29
N SER A 194 -11.77 -5.30 39.05
CA SER A 194 -12.92 -4.58 38.51
C SER A 194 -12.55 -3.17 38.03
N ILE A 195 -11.75 -2.42 38.81
CA ILE A 195 -11.28 -1.09 38.43
C ILE A 195 -10.40 -1.19 37.17
N GLY A 196 -9.42 -2.10 37.14
CA GLY A 196 -8.54 -2.28 36.00
C GLY A 196 -9.30 -2.62 34.71
N ARG A 197 -10.25 -3.56 34.81
CA ARG A 197 -11.13 -3.92 33.69
C ARG A 197 -12.02 -2.74 33.24
N GLY A 198 -12.60 -2.01 34.21
CA GLY A 198 -13.40 -0.80 33.94
C GLY A 198 -12.59 0.26 33.24
N PHE A 199 -11.38 0.57 33.73
CA PHE A 199 -10.46 1.52 33.12
C PHE A 199 -10.13 1.13 31.67
N ALA A 200 -9.67 -0.10 31.43
CA ALA A 200 -9.34 -0.57 30.09
C ALA A 200 -10.54 -0.51 29.14
N THR A 201 -11.75 -0.79 29.64
CA THR A 201 -12.99 -0.71 28.85
C THR A 201 -13.31 0.73 28.47
N VAL A 202 -13.33 1.65 29.44
CA VAL A 202 -13.64 3.06 29.23
C VAL A 202 -12.61 3.69 28.29
N TYR A 203 -11.32 3.42 28.52
CA TYR A 203 -10.23 3.87 27.66
C TYR A 203 -10.44 3.44 26.21
N SER A 204 -10.64 2.15 25.97
CA SER A 204 -10.86 1.61 24.61
C SER A 204 -12.11 2.23 23.97
N THR A 205 -13.19 2.38 24.71
CA THR A 205 -14.45 2.95 24.21
C THR A 205 -14.27 4.41 23.80
N ILE A 206 -13.59 5.22 24.62
CA ILE A 206 -13.38 6.65 24.32
C ILE A 206 -12.43 6.79 23.12
N VAL A 207 -11.27 6.14 23.18
CA VAL A 207 -10.23 6.33 22.16
C VAL A 207 -10.68 5.83 20.78
N ARG A 208 -11.35 4.68 20.73
CA ARG A 208 -11.87 4.13 19.46
C ARG A 208 -13.18 4.80 19.01
N GLY A 209 -13.87 5.48 19.91
CA GLY A 209 -15.13 6.17 19.62
C GLY A 209 -14.95 7.65 19.23
N THR A 210 -13.72 8.19 19.23
CA THR A 210 -13.46 9.60 18.91
C THR A 210 -12.41 9.74 17.81
N PRO A 211 -12.48 10.81 16.98
CA PRO A 211 -11.51 11.02 15.91
C PRO A 211 -10.09 11.27 16.44
N MET A 212 -9.08 10.60 15.87
CA MET A 212 -7.68 10.77 16.26
C MET A 212 -7.20 12.23 16.11
N MET A 213 -7.69 12.96 15.10
CA MET A 213 -7.39 14.38 14.92
C MET A 213 -7.75 15.22 16.17
N VAL A 214 -8.95 14.99 16.73
CA VAL A 214 -9.41 15.69 17.93
C VAL A 214 -8.58 15.29 19.13
N GLN A 215 -8.24 14.00 19.26
CA GLN A 215 -7.35 13.51 20.32
C GLN A 215 -5.98 14.20 20.24
N GLY A 216 -5.38 14.31 19.03
CA GLY A 216 -4.10 14.96 18.81
C GLY A 216 -4.11 16.43 19.22
N LEU A 217 -5.14 17.17 18.84
CA LEU A 217 -5.32 18.58 19.26
C LEU A 217 -5.43 18.71 20.79
N LEU A 218 -6.27 17.87 21.41
CA LEU A 218 -6.45 17.89 22.87
C LEU A 218 -5.14 17.55 23.60
N ILE A 219 -4.43 16.51 23.17
CA ILE A 219 -3.16 16.09 23.78
C ILE A 219 -2.11 17.20 23.63
N TYR A 220 -1.99 17.77 22.43
CA TYR A 220 -1.02 18.85 22.19
C TYR A 220 -1.28 20.07 23.09
N TYR A 221 -2.52 20.60 23.08
CA TYR A 221 -2.85 21.78 23.86
C TYR A 221 -2.87 21.51 25.35
N ALA A 222 -3.34 20.34 25.80
CA ALA A 222 -3.32 19.96 27.20
C ALA A 222 -1.89 19.88 27.75
N GLY A 223 -0.98 19.18 27.06
CA GLY A 223 0.41 19.07 27.47
C GLY A 223 1.11 20.43 27.51
N PHE A 224 0.88 21.28 26.52
CA PHE A 224 1.41 22.64 26.50
C PHE A 224 0.88 23.48 27.66
N THR A 225 -0.45 23.40 27.92
CA THR A 225 -1.09 24.14 29.03
C THR A 225 -0.56 23.71 30.39
N VAL A 226 -0.35 22.39 30.59
CA VAL A 226 0.21 21.86 31.84
C VAL A 226 1.62 22.39 32.06
N LEU A 227 2.50 22.36 31.06
CA LEU A 227 3.88 22.90 31.18
C LEU A 227 3.88 24.42 31.48
N ARG A 228 3.02 25.17 30.79
CA ARG A 228 2.85 26.61 31.09
C ARG A 228 2.37 26.85 32.53
N GLY A 229 1.44 26.03 33.01
CA GLY A 229 0.96 26.05 34.38
C GLY A 229 2.04 25.73 35.45
N MET A 230 3.03 24.91 35.06
CA MET A 230 4.21 24.60 35.89
C MET A 230 5.27 25.73 35.88
N GLY A 231 5.06 26.81 35.12
CA GLY A 231 5.97 27.96 35.10
C GLY A 231 7.02 27.93 33.99
N PHE A 232 7.00 26.94 33.09
CA PHE A 232 7.93 26.94 31.95
C PHE A 232 7.59 28.05 30.96
N GLU A 233 8.62 28.71 30.43
CA GLU A 233 8.45 29.67 29.34
C GLU A 233 7.97 28.97 28.04
N THR A 234 7.34 29.73 27.14
CA THR A 234 6.81 29.20 25.86
C THR A 234 7.87 28.44 25.05
N ALA A 235 9.09 28.97 24.98
CA ALA A 235 10.19 28.34 24.26
C ALA A 235 10.60 27.00 24.91
N GLN A 236 10.70 26.94 26.22
CA GLN A 236 11.00 25.72 26.96
C GLN A 236 9.87 24.69 26.86
N ALA A 237 8.63 25.14 27.00
CA ALA A 237 7.46 24.26 26.83
C ALA A 237 7.44 23.61 25.43
N ASN A 238 7.74 24.37 24.37
CA ASN A 238 7.83 23.85 23.00
C ASN A 238 9.00 22.87 22.77
N GLN A 239 10.12 23.04 23.50
CA GLN A 239 11.23 22.09 23.42
C GLN A 239 10.89 20.74 24.08
N ILE A 240 10.24 20.77 25.24
CA ILE A 240 9.84 19.57 25.99
C ILE A 240 8.65 18.89 25.30
N TRP A 241 7.64 19.67 24.96
CA TRP A 241 6.40 19.21 24.35
C TRP A 241 6.30 19.68 22.89
N SER A 242 7.20 19.14 22.06
CA SER A 242 7.20 19.44 20.63
C SER A 242 5.97 18.82 19.94
N THR A 243 5.62 19.32 18.76
CA THR A 243 4.56 18.72 17.94
C THR A 243 4.83 17.26 17.64
N PHE A 244 6.11 16.88 17.43
CA PHE A 244 6.51 15.48 17.27
C PHE A 244 6.22 14.65 18.52
N THR A 245 6.57 15.14 19.71
CA THR A 245 6.31 14.43 20.97
C THR A 245 4.82 14.24 21.20
N ALA A 246 4.03 15.30 21.02
CA ALA A 246 2.57 15.23 21.14
C ALA A 246 1.95 14.28 20.10
N GLY A 247 2.44 14.31 18.86
CA GLY A 247 2.04 13.38 17.79
C GLY A 247 2.37 11.93 18.14
N LEU A 248 3.58 11.68 18.65
CA LEU A 248 4.02 10.35 19.08
C LEU A 248 3.14 9.81 20.23
N VAL A 249 2.82 10.62 21.21
CA VAL A 249 1.90 10.24 22.30
C VAL A 249 0.51 9.95 21.75
N THR A 250 0.02 10.79 20.85
CA THR A 250 -1.31 10.63 20.25
C THR A 250 -1.43 9.29 19.51
N ILE A 251 -0.50 9.03 18.58
CA ILE A 251 -0.54 7.79 17.79
C ILE A 251 -0.33 6.55 18.68
N SER A 252 0.55 6.67 19.69
CA SER A 252 0.79 5.57 20.64
C SER A 252 -0.46 5.25 21.45
N LEU A 253 -1.13 6.24 22.02
CA LEU A 253 -2.35 6.02 22.79
C LEU A 253 -3.50 5.53 21.88
N ASN A 254 -3.65 6.11 20.69
CA ASN A 254 -4.68 5.66 19.76
C ASN A 254 -4.49 4.18 19.40
N SER A 255 -3.32 3.80 18.89
CA SER A 255 -3.01 2.42 18.51
C SER A 255 -3.03 1.44 19.69
N THR A 256 -2.72 1.88 20.90
CA THR A 256 -2.86 1.04 22.11
C THR A 256 -4.27 0.50 22.26
N ALA A 257 -5.29 1.33 22.04
CA ALA A 257 -6.69 0.91 22.17
C ALA A 257 -7.07 -0.15 21.10
N TYR A 258 -6.59 0.00 19.88
CA TYR A 258 -6.83 -0.97 18.81
C TYR A 258 -6.06 -2.27 19.05
N MET A 259 -4.76 -2.18 19.33
CA MET A 259 -3.92 -3.35 19.58
C MET A 259 -4.37 -4.15 20.80
N MET A 260 -4.86 -3.48 21.84
CA MET A 260 -5.42 -4.15 23.01
C MET A 260 -6.62 -5.03 22.64
N GLU A 261 -7.52 -4.54 21.79
CA GLU A 261 -8.67 -5.32 21.32
C GLU A 261 -8.27 -6.45 20.37
N VAL A 262 -7.26 -6.23 19.53
CA VAL A 262 -6.66 -7.28 18.69
C VAL A 262 -6.07 -8.40 19.56
N LEU A 263 -5.30 -8.04 20.56
CA LEU A 263 -4.74 -9.01 21.52
C LEU A 263 -5.83 -9.76 22.27
N ARG A 264 -6.87 -9.05 22.75
CA ARG A 264 -8.01 -9.68 23.41
C ARG A 264 -8.70 -10.69 22.48
N GLY A 265 -9.00 -10.29 21.24
CA GLY A 265 -9.59 -11.20 20.24
C GLY A 265 -8.73 -12.41 19.95
N GLY A 266 -7.41 -12.24 19.85
CA GLY A 266 -6.47 -13.34 19.68
C GLY A 266 -6.44 -14.31 20.88
N ILE A 267 -6.55 -13.79 22.10
CA ILE A 267 -6.62 -14.62 23.33
C ILE A 267 -7.96 -15.35 23.39
N GLU A 268 -9.05 -14.67 23.12
CA GLU A 268 -10.42 -15.24 23.16
C GLU A 268 -10.68 -16.26 22.03
N SER A 269 -9.88 -16.24 20.96
CA SER A 269 -9.95 -17.23 19.87
C SER A 269 -9.37 -18.60 20.23
N ILE A 270 -8.68 -18.73 21.37
CA ILE A 270 -8.12 -19.99 21.80
C ILE A 270 -9.23 -20.87 22.40
N ASP A 271 -9.29 -22.13 21.95
CA ASP A 271 -10.25 -23.11 22.45
C ASP A 271 -10.18 -23.22 23.98
N SER A 272 -11.35 -23.12 24.64
CA SER A 272 -11.46 -23.22 26.11
C SER A 272 -10.91 -24.52 26.67
N GLY A 273 -10.92 -25.61 25.88
CA GLY A 273 -10.35 -26.89 26.22
C GLY A 273 -8.84 -26.83 26.49
N GLN A 274 -8.11 -25.87 25.88
CA GLN A 274 -6.69 -25.67 26.18
C GLN A 274 -6.48 -25.19 27.63
N ALA A 275 -7.31 -24.29 28.09
CA ALA A 275 -7.26 -23.81 29.48
C ALA A 275 -7.74 -24.88 30.46
N GLU A 276 -8.77 -25.65 30.11
CA GLU A 276 -9.28 -26.76 30.91
C GLU A 276 -8.27 -27.90 31.05
N ALA A 277 -7.65 -28.32 29.94
CA ALA A 277 -6.60 -29.33 29.93
C ALA A 277 -5.39 -28.92 30.80
N ALA A 278 -4.97 -27.65 30.67
CA ALA A 278 -3.87 -27.13 31.51
C ALA A 278 -4.21 -27.16 33.00
N ARG A 279 -5.48 -26.84 33.36
CA ARG A 279 -5.96 -26.89 34.76
C ARG A 279 -6.08 -28.34 35.27
N SER A 280 -6.49 -29.27 34.43
CA SER A 280 -6.55 -30.70 34.76
C SER A 280 -5.17 -31.30 35.05
N LEU A 281 -4.10 -30.70 34.48
CA LEU A 281 -2.71 -31.01 34.78
C LEU A 281 -2.18 -30.29 36.04
N GLY A 282 -3.04 -29.64 36.83
CA GLY A 282 -2.69 -29.00 38.11
C GLY A 282 -2.20 -27.55 37.99
N LEU A 283 -2.27 -26.92 36.83
CA LEU A 283 -1.94 -25.52 36.70
C LEU A 283 -3.07 -24.62 37.28
N SER A 284 -2.67 -23.58 38.02
CA SER A 284 -3.64 -22.53 38.42
C SER A 284 -4.20 -21.79 37.20
N GLN A 285 -5.32 -21.10 37.37
CA GLN A 285 -5.92 -20.30 36.28
C GLN A 285 -4.93 -19.30 35.68
N TRP A 286 -4.16 -18.62 36.51
CA TRP A 286 -3.11 -17.70 36.06
C TRP A 286 -1.96 -18.42 35.32
N GLN A 287 -1.56 -19.60 35.81
CA GLN A 287 -0.53 -20.40 35.14
C GLN A 287 -1.01 -20.92 33.77
N ALA A 288 -2.26 -21.42 33.69
CA ALA A 288 -2.87 -21.84 32.44
C ALA A 288 -2.96 -20.68 31.43
N MET A 289 -3.40 -19.50 31.90
CA MET A 289 -3.43 -18.28 31.06
C MET A 289 -2.02 -17.93 30.57
N ARG A 290 -1.05 -17.79 31.48
CA ARG A 290 0.30 -17.30 31.14
C ARG A 290 1.11 -18.30 30.29
N LYS A 291 1.01 -19.61 30.58
CA LYS A 291 1.88 -20.62 29.96
C LYS A 291 1.26 -21.26 28.71
N VAL A 292 -0.07 -21.28 28.57
CA VAL A 292 -0.77 -22.00 27.51
C VAL A 292 -1.58 -21.07 26.61
N VAL A 293 -2.51 -20.31 27.16
CA VAL A 293 -3.46 -19.51 26.37
C VAL A 293 -2.79 -18.27 25.78
N PHE A 294 -2.10 -17.48 26.60
CA PHE A 294 -1.52 -16.21 26.21
C PHE A 294 -0.46 -16.33 25.08
N PRO A 295 0.50 -17.28 25.13
CA PRO A 295 1.45 -17.42 24.02
C PRO A 295 0.79 -17.81 22.68
N GLN A 296 -0.26 -18.63 22.73
CA GLN A 296 -1.03 -18.99 21.55
C GLN A 296 -1.86 -17.79 21.05
N GLY A 297 -2.52 -17.07 21.96
CA GLY A 297 -3.31 -15.88 21.64
C GLY A 297 -2.47 -14.77 20.99
N ILE A 298 -1.25 -14.53 21.48
CA ILE A 298 -0.32 -13.59 20.81
C ILE A 298 0.00 -14.05 19.38
N LYS A 299 0.32 -15.33 19.17
CA LYS A 299 0.60 -15.84 17.82
C LYS A 299 -0.56 -15.60 16.85
N ASN A 300 -1.79 -15.82 17.32
CA ASN A 300 -2.99 -15.55 16.53
C ASN A 300 -3.19 -14.05 16.25
N ALA A 301 -2.75 -13.18 17.15
CA ALA A 301 -2.86 -11.73 17.01
C ALA A 301 -1.76 -11.11 16.11
N ILE A 302 -0.59 -11.76 15.94
CA ILE A 302 0.56 -11.21 15.19
C ILE A 302 0.16 -10.63 13.82
N PRO A 303 -0.62 -11.32 12.95
CA PRO A 303 -0.93 -10.77 11.63
C PRO A 303 -1.70 -9.44 11.70
N ALA A 304 -2.62 -9.30 12.66
CA ALA A 304 -3.39 -8.08 12.86
C ALA A 304 -2.54 -6.98 13.53
N LEU A 305 -1.67 -7.34 14.49
CA LEU A 305 -0.74 -6.40 15.14
C LEU A 305 0.27 -5.82 14.15
N THR A 306 0.77 -6.63 13.23
CA THR A 306 1.70 -6.13 12.20
C THR A 306 1.02 -5.15 11.24
N ASN A 307 -0.28 -5.30 10.99
CA ASN A 307 -1.05 -4.37 10.16
C ASN A 307 -1.17 -2.98 10.79
N GLU A 308 -1.09 -2.85 12.11
CA GLU A 308 -1.14 -1.54 12.79
C GLU A 308 -0.02 -0.61 12.38
N LEU A 309 1.19 -1.13 12.08
CA LEU A 309 2.26 -0.28 11.55
C LEU A 309 1.88 0.34 10.19
N ILE A 310 1.24 -0.44 9.31
CA ILE A 310 0.80 0.05 8.00
C ILE A 310 -0.31 1.10 8.16
N ILE A 311 -1.21 0.89 9.11
CA ILE A 311 -2.26 1.86 9.48
C ILE A 311 -1.61 3.14 9.99
N ASN A 312 -0.66 3.06 10.92
CA ASN A 312 0.02 4.19 11.52
C ASN A 312 0.83 5.03 10.52
N ILE A 313 1.40 4.43 9.47
CA ILE A 313 2.03 5.18 8.37
C ILE A 313 1.04 6.14 7.71
N LYS A 314 -0.21 5.73 7.52
CA LYS A 314 -1.26 6.56 6.92
C LYS A 314 -1.85 7.53 7.93
N ASP A 315 -2.12 7.05 9.12
CA ASP A 315 -2.78 7.81 10.18
C ASP A 315 -1.90 8.93 10.74
N SER A 316 -0.56 8.81 10.64
CA SER A 316 0.35 9.92 10.94
C SER A 316 0.00 11.19 10.18
N SER A 317 -0.56 11.08 8.95
CA SER A 317 -0.98 12.21 8.12
C SER A 317 -1.98 13.16 8.82
N VAL A 318 -2.78 12.63 9.72
CA VAL A 318 -3.75 13.41 10.50
C VAL A 318 -3.05 14.35 11.49
N LEU A 319 -1.84 13.98 11.94
CA LEU A 319 -1.06 14.76 12.90
C LEU A 319 -0.41 16.02 12.31
N SER A 320 -0.41 16.16 10.98
CA SER A 320 -0.03 17.40 10.30
C SER A 320 -0.85 18.60 10.79
N VAL A 321 -2.07 18.38 11.25
CA VAL A 321 -2.98 19.41 11.78
C VAL A 321 -2.45 20.10 13.05
N ILE A 322 -1.66 19.40 13.86
CA ILE A 322 -0.99 19.96 15.03
C ILE A 322 0.42 20.47 14.73
N GLY A 323 0.80 20.48 13.44
CA GLY A 323 2.10 20.97 12.98
C GLY A 323 3.23 19.94 13.04
N VAL A 324 2.93 18.64 13.13
CA VAL A 324 3.95 17.58 12.97
C VAL A 324 4.47 17.62 11.54
N PHE A 325 5.78 17.69 11.36
CA PHE A 325 6.42 17.76 10.05
C PHE A 325 6.49 16.38 9.39
N ASP A 326 5.34 15.75 9.17
CA ASP A 326 5.20 14.49 8.44
C ASP A 326 5.10 14.70 6.92
N LEU A 327 4.93 13.61 6.16
CA LEU A 327 4.78 13.68 4.72
C LEU A 327 3.57 14.53 4.28
N MET A 328 2.46 14.49 5.03
CA MET A 328 1.28 15.30 4.71
C MET A 328 1.52 16.78 4.96
N TYR A 329 2.21 17.14 6.04
CA TYR A 329 2.64 18.52 6.31
C TYR A 329 3.57 19.05 5.21
N ALA A 330 4.57 18.25 4.80
CA ALA A 330 5.42 18.59 3.68
C ALA A 330 4.63 18.81 2.40
N THR A 331 3.67 17.92 2.12
CA THR A 331 2.77 18.02 0.96
C THR A 331 1.97 19.31 0.97
N THR A 332 1.28 19.63 2.08
CA THR A 332 0.44 20.84 2.17
C THR A 332 1.29 22.12 2.08
N THR A 333 2.50 22.10 2.64
CA THR A 333 3.43 23.23 2.55
C THR A 333 3.87 23.48 1.11
N VAL A 334 4.30 22.43 0.40
CA VAL A 334 4.71 22.54 -1.01
C VAL A 334 3.53 22.96 -1.89
N ALA A 335 2.33 22.38 -1.66
CA ALA A 335 1.11 22.78 -2.37
C ALA A 335 0.77 24.28 -2.16
N GLY A 336 0.98 24.80 -0.96
CA GLY A 336 0.81 26.23 -0.64
C GLY A 336 1.82 27.12 -1.32
N VAL A 337 3.11 26.71 -1.38
CA VAL A 337 4.18 27.49 -2.03
C VAL A 337 3.95 27.64 -3.52
N TYR A 338 3.55 26.58 -4.21
CA TYR A 338 3.41 26.57 -5.66
C TYR A 338 1.98 26.83 -6.14
N TYR A 339 0.98 26.87 -5.25
CA TYR A 339 -0.46 26.97 -5.57
C TYR A 339 -0.94 25.87 -6.53
N ARG A 340 -0.34 24.66 -6.41
CA ARG A 340 -0.58 23.49 -7.26
C ARG A 340 -0.96 22.27 -6.40
N GLN A 341 -2.21 22.25 -5.90
CA GLN A 341 -2.68 21.22 -4.99
C GLN A 341 -2.71 19.83 -5.63
N MET A 342 -3.32 19.70 -6.80
CA MET A 342 -3.59 18.41 -7.41
C MET A 342 -2.29 17.64 -7.71
N GLU A 343 -1.30 18.32 -8.27
CA GLU A 343 -0.01 17.74 -8.62
C GLU A 343 0.73 17.22 -7.38
N VAL A 344 0.78 18.03 -6.32
CA VAL A 344 1.51 17.68 -5.09
C VAL A 344 0.81 16.57 -4.32
N TYR A 345 -0.54 16.58 -4.26
CA TYR A 345 -1.28 15.47 -3.64
C TYR A 345 -1.16 14.16 -4.42
N CYS A 346 -1.00 14.21 -5.75
CA CYS A 346 -0.66 13.02 -6.54
C CYS A 346 0.71 12.44 -6.14
N VAL A 347 1.70 13.30 -5.90
CA VAL A 347 3.01 12.84 -5.39
C VAL A 347 2.85 12.17 -4.03
N ALA A 348 2.15 12.81 -3.09
CA ALA A 348 1.91 12.24 -1.77
C ALA A 348 1.20 10.88 -1.84
N LEU A 349 0.18 10.75 -2.68
CA LEU A 349 -0.53 9.48 -2.89
C LEU A 349 0.42 8.36 -3.32
N VAL A 350 1.29 8.64 -4.30
CA VAL A 350 2.27 7.66 -4.79
C VAL A 350 3.28 7.32 -3.69
N VAL A 351 3.78 8.31 -2.96
CA VAL A 351 4.76 8.07 -1.88
C VAL A 351 4.13 7.25 -0.74
N TYR A 352 2.92 7.58 -0.27
CA TYR A 352 2.22 6.77 0.74
C TYR A 352 1.95 5.34 0.25
N LEU A 353 1.58 5.17 -1.02
CA LEU A 353 1.41 3.84 -1.60
C LEU A 353 2.72 3.04 -1.57
N ILE A 354 3.84 3.65 -1.97
CA ILE A 354 5.15 2.99 -1.92
C ILE A 354 5.52 2.61 -0.49
N LEU A 355 5.38 3.54 0.46
CA LEU A 355 5.69 3.30 1.88
C LEU A 355 4.87 2.13 2.44
N THR A 356 3.57 2.10 2.18
CA THR A 356 2.68 1.03 2.68
C THR A 356 2.96 -0.31 2.00
N LEU A 357 3.28 -0.33 0.69
CA LEU A 357 3.66 -1.55 -0.02
C LEU A 357 4.99 -2.11 0.49
N VAL A 358 6.00 -1.25 0.70
CA VAL A 358 7.29 -1.66 1.27
C VAL A 358 7.10 -2.20 2.68
N ALA A 359 6.37 -1.48 3.55
CA ALA A 359 6.06 -1.93 4.90
C ALA A 359 5.34 -3.28 4.89
N SER A 360 4.32 -3.46 4.04
CA SER A 360 3.58 -4.73 3.92
C SER A 360 4.49 -5.88 3.54
N ARG A 361 5.38 -5.71 2.56
CA ARG A 361 6.32 -6.76 2.14
C ARG A 361 7.32 -7.13 3.23
N LEU A 362 7.84 -6.13 3.94
CA LEU A 362 8.75 -6.35 5.06
C LEU A 362 8.05 -7.12 6.19
N LEU A 363 6.83 -6.71 6.55
CA LEU A 363 6.04 -7.35 7.62
C LEU A 363 5.61 -8.78 7.25
N GLU A 364 5.23 -9.05 6.00
CA GLU A 364 4.98 -10.42 5.52
C GLU A 364 6.22 -11.32 5.66
N ALA A 365 7.40 -10.78 5.33
CA ALA A 365 8.65 -11.52 5.45
C ALA A 365 8.98 -11.82 6.93
N PHE A 366 8.73 -10.87 7.84
CA PHE A 366 8.88 -11.06 9.29
C PHE A 366 7.85 -12.06 9.84
N GLY A 367 6.58 -11.95 9.47
CA GLY A 367 5.51 -12.84 9.92
C GLY A 367 5.79 -14.30 9.57
N LYS A 368 6.28 -14.57 8.36
CA LYS A 368 6.69 -15.92 7.95
C LYS A 368 7.82 -16.50 8.81
N LYS A 369 8.79 -15.68 9.22
CA LYS A 369 9.88 -16.12 10.12
C LYS A 369 9.40 -16.43 11.54
N LEU A 370 8.32 -15.76 12.00
CA LEU A 370 7.74 -15.99 13.32
C LEU A 370 6.74 -17.16 13.36
N GLY A 371 6.53 -17.86 12.23
CA GLY A 371 5.58 -18.97 12.15
C GLY A 371 4.10 -18.52 12.27
N ALA A 372 3.82 -17.25 12.01
CA ALA A 372 2.46 -16.74 11.89
C ALA A 372 1.96 -17.11 10.47
N GLU A 373 1.26 -18.24 10.35
CA GLU A 373 0.53 -18.55 9.12
C GLU A 373 -0.58 -17.51 8.94
N ALA A 374 -0.64 -16.92 7.76
CA ALA A 374 -1.80 -16.11 7.39
C ALA A 374 -3.05 -16.99 7.54
N PRO A 375 -4.16 -16.48 8.10
CA PRO A 375 -5.39 -17.25 8.18
C PRO A 375 -5.70 -17.78 6.79
N ALA A 376 -5.92 -19.09 6.69
CA ALA A 376 -6.25 -19.77 5.44
C ALA A 376 -7.41 -19.01 4.80
N THR A 377 -7.18 -18.40 3.64
CA THR A 377 -8.26 -17.86 2.85
C THR A 377 -9.26 -18.99 2.65
N LEU A 378 -10.49 -18.80 3.13
CA LEU A 378 -11.57 -19.74 2.92
C LEU A 378 -11.54 -20.19 1.44
N PRO A 379 -11.58 -21.50 1.16
CA PRO A 379 -11.66 -21.93 -0.21
C PRO A 379 -12.89 -21.29 -0.83
N SER A 380 -12.66 -20.54 -1.94
CA SER A 380 -13.74 -20.01 -2.75
C SER A 380 -14.67 -21.16 -3.07
N SER A 381 -15.87 -21.14 -2.54
CA SER A 381 -16.95 -22.03 -2.97
C SER A 381 -17.12 -21.85 -4.48
N ASN A 382 -16.73 -22.88 -5.22
CA ASN A 382 -17.04 -23.01 -6.65
C ASN A 382 -18.55 -23.10 -6.86
#